data_070994a251e28dec2d519c545e6e4be9
#
_entry.id   070994a251e28dec2d519c545e6e4be9
#
_cell.length_a   1.000
_cell.length_b   1.000
_cell.length_c   1.000
_cell.angle_alpha   90.00
_cell.angle_beta   90.00
_cell.angle_gamma   90.00
#
_symmetry.space_group_name_H-M   'P 1'
#
loop_
_entity.id
_entity.type
_entity.pdbx_description
1 polymer ?
#
loop_
_entity_poly.entity_id
_entity_poly.type
_entity_poly.pdbx_seq_one_letter_code
_entity_poly.pdbx_strand_id
1 'polypeptide(L)'
;MTSRSFLLALGAGLLALVSAGCGDQASTASGDVDLDSLAAGDPGDLLAYNAGFETADQLLEQDSTFSFDRFREGFAAGLRGDSTEIAYALGLRAGLGLKADTLSNINADVFLAGIRERAEKKDSRVTPEQVATASAAFQDTVQVRGLRQQAATDPAAQAQLAAMQTNAAAAQTFLAGVARRPGVQRTASGLLYTVTTPGQGASPTETDQVAIRYIGKLADGTVFDQSPAGDPVTLPVGAVVPGFSEALRMMKPGETRTVWLPPSLAYGMMGAPAPPGPDGQPGAGGIPPNSALEFQITLVSVAAGQPQMPPGMFAPGGAPGQGAPGQGAPVQ
;
A
#
# COMPACT_ATOMS: atom_id res chain seq x y z
N MET A 1 7.86 -11.60 41.89
CA MET A 1 8.53 -12.33 40.81
C MET A 1 7.53 -12.47 39.66
N THR A 2 7.45 -11.49 38.77
CA THR A 2 6.77 -11.57 37.45
C THR A 2 6.86 -10.20 36.75
N SER A 3 8.05 -9.69 36.48
CA SER A 3 8.20 -8.38 35.83
C SER A 3 9.26 -8.35 34.71
N ARG A 4 9.62 -9.51 34.15
CA ARG A 4 10.69 -9.57 33.14
C ARG A 4 10.27 -10.01 31.74
N SER A 5 9.01 -10.38 31.51
CA SER A 5 8.56 -10.93 30.22
C SER A 5 7.76 -9.96 29.35
N PHE A 6 7.41 -8.77 29.82
CA PHE A 6 6.52 -7.84 29.10
C PHE A 6 7.23 -6.80 28.21
N LEU A 7 8.53 -6.69 28.31
CA LEU A 7 9.32 -5.69 27.56
C LEU A 7 9.64 -6.09 26.10
N LEU A 8 9.24 -7.29 25.68
CA LEU A 8 9.59 -7.81 24.33
C LEU A 8 8.55 -7.54 23.25
N ALA A 9 7.32 -7.15 23.62
CA ALA A 9 6.22 -7.00 22.64
C ALA A 9 6.21 -5.63 21.92
N LEU A 10 6.78 -4.57 22.49
CA LEU A 10 6.90 -3.25 21.86
C LEU A 10 7.93 -3.20 20.71
N GLY A 11 8.69 -4.28 20.52
CA GLY A 11 9.75 -4.36 19.51
C GLY A 11 9.33 -4.84 18.13
N ALA A 12 8.15 -5.43 17.98
CA ALA A 12 7.80 -6.14 16.75
C ALA A 12 7.13 -5.26 15.68
N GLY A 13 6.48 -4.19 16.05
CA GLY A 13 5.81 -3.30 15.08
C GLY A 13 6.75 -2.28 14.41
N LEU A 14 7.80 -1.86 15.11
CA LEU A 14 8.76 -0.87 14.59
C LEU A 14 10.05 -1.51 14.00
N LEU A 15 10.24 -2.81 14.15
CA LEU A 15 11.49 -3.52 13.84
C LEU A 15 11.56 -4.17 12.45
N ALA A 16 10.55 -4.00 11.61
CA ALA A 16 10.54 -4.57 10.25
C ALA A 16 11.29 -3.73 9.20
N LEU A 17 11.95 -2.62 9.60
CA LEU A 17 12.61 -1.69 8.68
C LEU A 17 14.07 -1.41 9.09
N VAL A 18 14.89 -2.41 9.37
CA VAL A 18 16.31 -2.17 9.70
C VAL A 18 17.23 -2.70 8.63
N SER A 19 17.98 -1.82 7.95
CA SER A 19 19.45 -1.85 7.87
C SER A 19 20.03 -0.73 6.98
N ALA A 20 21.00 -0.03 7.57
CA ALA A 20 22.20 0.60 7.03
C ALA A 20 22.17 2.00 6.37
N GLY A 21 22.91 2.92 6.98
CA GLY A 21 23.65 4.02 6.35
C GLY A 21 23.43 5.44 6.90
N CYS A 22 24.48 6.06 7.41
CA CYS A 22 24.53 7.38 8.05
C CYS A 22 24.29 8.57 7.11
N GLY A 23 23.49 9.55 7.56
CA GLY A 23 23.43 10.92 7.02
C GLY A 23 22.83 11.88 8.05
N ASP A 24 23.63 12.90 8.45
CA ASP A 24 23.25 13.92 9.42
C ASP A 24 22.05 14.75 8.95
N GLN A 25 20.94 14.67 9.69
CA GLN A 25 19.99 15.77 9.84
C GLN A 25 19.39 15.70 11.26
N ALA A 26 20.06 16.37 12.22
CA ALA A 26 19.47 16.69 13.50
C ALA A 26 18.55 17.91 13.30
N SER A 27 17.29 17.69 13.02
CA SER A 27 16.26 18.71 13.15
C SER A 27 15.98 18.91 14.64
N THR A 28 16.12 20.14 15.11
CA THR A 28 15.79 20.52 16.49
C THR A 28 14.26 20.56 16.61
N ALA A 29 13.70 19.62 17.38
CA ALA A 29 12.27 19.47 17.62
C ALA A 29 11.66 20.69 18.34
N SER A 30 11.35 21.77 17.65
CA SER A 30 10.60 22.92 18.18
C SER A 30 9.85 23.73 17.14
N GLY A 31 9.50 23.17 15.97
CA GLY A 31 8.65 23.83 14.97
C GLY A 31 7.19 23.43 15.14
N ASP A 32 6.27 24.40 15.00
CA ASP A 32 4.86 24.09 14.77
C ASP A 32 4.74 23.40 13.42
N VAL A 33 4.38 22.08 13.45
CA VAL A 33 4.15 21.30 12.25
C VAL A 33 2.74 21.62 11.76
N ASP A 34 2.60 22.00 10.49
CA ASP A 34 1.30 22.19 9.85
C ASP A 34 0.64 20.83 9.59
N LEU A 35 -0.21 20.40 10.54
CA LEU A 35 -0.94 19.15 10.47
C LEU A 35 -2.18 19.21 9.57
N ASP A 36 -2.61 20.40 9.13
CA ASP A 36 -3.79 20.55 8.30
C ASP A 36 -3.51 20.17 6.83
N SER A 37 -2.22 20.20 6.44
CA SER A 37 -1.77 19.80 5.10
C SER A 37 -1.36 18.32 4.97
N LEU A 38 -1.42 17.52 6.03
CA LEU A 38 -0.93 16.13 6.04
C LEU A 38 -1.47 15.26 4.89
N ALA A 39 -2.77 15.36 4.60
CA ALA A 39 -3.42 14.54 3.57
C ALA A 39 -2.95 14.86 2.13
N ALA A 40 -2.44 16.07 1.90
CA ALA A 40 -1.95 16.54 0.61
C ALA A 40 -0.41 16.63 0.54
N GLY A 41 0.28 16.36 1.65
CA GLY A 41 1.72 16.49 1.81
C GLY A 41 2.52 15.25 1.41
N ASP A 42 3.73 15.14 1.95
CA ASP A 42 4.61 13.98 1.75
C ASP A 42 3.98 12.71 2.37
N PRO A 43 3.90 11.59 1.65
CA PRO A 43 3.40 10.33 2.21
C PRO A 43 4.16 9.87 3.46
N GLY A 44 5.45 10.19 3.56
CA GLY A 44 6.27 9.90 4.74
C GLY A 44 5.81 10.66 5.99
N ASP A 45 5.39 11.92 5.83
CA ASP A 45 4.87 12.72 6.95
C ASP A 45 3.53 12.17 7.44
N LEU A 46 2.64 11.77 6.54
CA LEU A 46 1.37 11.13 6.91
C LEU A 46 1.60 9.82 7.68
N LEU A 47 2.54 9.00 7.22
CA LEU A 47 2.90 7.76 7.92
C LEU A 47 3.60 8.02 9.25
N ALA A 48 4.47 9.03 9.33
CA ALA A 48 5.11 9.45 10.56
C ALA A 48 4.08 9.86 11.61
N TYR A 49 3.09 10.67 11.21
CA TYR A 49 1.99 11.06 12.08
C TYR A 49 1.18 9.85 12.57
N ASN A 50 0.77 8.96 11.63
CA ASN A 50 0.01 7.77 11.99
C ASN A 50 0.77 6.84 12.92
N ALA A 51 2.05 6.59 12.66
CA ALA A 51 2.90 5.77 13.53
C ALA A 51 3.05 6.37 14.93
N GLY A 52 3.17 7.69 15.03
CA GLY A 52 3.16 8.40 16.29
C GLY A 52 1.85 8.24 17.04
N PHE A 53 0.73 8.38 16.34
CA PHE A 53 -0.61 8.25 16.90
C PHE A 53 -0.87 6.84 17.44
N GLU A 54 -0.56 5.78 16.66
CA GLU A 54 -0.68 4.39 17.10
C GLU A 54 0.26 4.04 18.26
N THR A 55 1.47 4.62 18.26
CA THR A 55 2.41 4.46 19.37
C THR A 55 1.82 5.03 20.65
N ALA A 56 1.17 6.21 20.58
CA ALA A 56 0.53 6.81 21.74
C ALA A 56 -0.65 5.99 22.25
N ASP A 57 -1.45 5.38 21.37
CA ASP A 57 -2.52 4.45 21.77
C ASP A 57 -1.98 3.31 22.63
N GLN A 58 -0.92 2.64 22.15
CA GLN A 58 -0.30 1.54 22.89
C GLN A 58 0.30 1.98 24.23
N LEU A 59 0.88 3.17 24.30
CA LEU A 59 1.45 3.72 25.53
C LEU A 59 0.36 4.09 26.54
N LEU A 60 -0.75 4.69 26.11
CA LEU A 60 -1.88 5.06 26.96
C LEU A 60 -2.65 3.84 27.48
N GLU A 61 -2.73 2.74 26.71
CA GLU A 61 -3.28 1.47 27.17
C GLU A 61 -2.43 0.83 28.28
N GLN A 62 -1.10 1.01 28.22
CA GLN A 62 -0.17 0.43 29.21
C GLN A 62 -0.02 1.31 30.46
N ASP A 63 -0.08 2.61 30.31
CA ASP A 63 0.07 3.58 31.41
C ASP A 63 -0.84 4.78 31.19
N SER A 64 -1.95 4.83 31.95
CA SER A 64 -2.90 5.95 31.91
C SER A 64 -2.32 7.28 32.43
N THR A 65 -1.13 7.24 33.03
CA THR A 65 -0.39 8.42 33.54
C THR A 65 0.72 8.87 32.58
N PHE A 66 0.73 8.35 31.34
CA PHE A 66 1.72 8.69 30.32
C PHE A 66 1.89 10.20 30.16
N SER A 67 3.12 10.68 30.28
CA SER A 67 3.49 12.08 30.09
C SER A 67 4.15 12.27 28.72
N PHE A 68 3.46 12.97 27.83
CA PHE A 68 4.00 13.33 26.53
C PHE A 68 5.28 14.16 26.63
N ASP A 69 5.36 15.12 27.57
CA ASP A 69 6.56 15.96 27.74
C ASP A 69 7.79 15.14 28.10
N ARG A 70 7.63 14.17 29.02
CA ARG A 70 8.74 13.27 29.38
C ARG A 70 9.11 12.34 28.24
N PHE A 71 8.14 11.87 27.47
CA PHE A 71 8.40 11.10 26.26
C PHE A 71 9.16 11.93 25.21
N ARG A 72 8.73 13.16 24.95
CA ARG A 72 9.39 14.09 24.01
C ARG A 72 10.84 14.38 24.41
N GLU A 73 11.10 14.64 25.70
CA GLU A 73 12.44 14.82 26.22
C GLU A 73 13.31 13.58 25.98
N GLY A 74 12.79 12.39 26.29
CA GLY A 74 13.46 11.12 26.06
C GLY A 74 13.68 10.82 24.58
N PHE A 75 12.70 11.12 23.73
CA PHE A 75 12.81 10.99 22.28
C PHE A 75 13.95 11.88 21.73
N ALA A 76 13.95 13.16 22.11
CA ALA A 76 15.01 14.09 21.72
C ALA A 76 16.39 13.69 22.26
N ALA A 77 16.45 13.15 23.47
CA ALA A 77 17.67 12.60 24.04
C ALA A 77 18.11 11.31 23.34
N GLY A 78 17.16 10.46 22.92
CA GLY A 78 17.42 9.30 22.11
C GLY A 78 18.07 9.63 20.77
N LEU A 79 17.61 10.66 20.11
CA LEU A 79 18.25 11.18 18.91
C LEU A 79 19.69 11.68 19.17
N ARG A 80 20.02 12.08 20.41
CA ARG A 80 21.37 12.52 20.85
C ARG A 80 22.19 11.42 21.53
N GLY A 81 21.55 10.37 22.08
CA GLY A 81 22.22 9.23 22.73
C GLY A 81 22.27 9.21 24.27
N ASP A 82 21.30 9.84 24.98
CA ASP A 82 21.26 10.03 26.44
C ASP A 82 20.06 9.35 27.17
N SER A 83 20.11 8.84 28.42
CA SER A 83 19.04 8.01 29.04
C SER A 83 18.73 8.16 30.54
N THR A 84 17.42 8.38 30.89
CA THR A 84 16.82 8.17 32.27
C THR A 84 15.27 8.19 32.27
N GLU A 85 14.57 7.42 33.19
CA GLU A 85 13.10 7.28 33.40
C GLU A 85 12.27 6.57 32.31
N ILE A 86 11.05 6.04 32.66
CA ILE A 86 10.29 5.17 31.74
C ILE A 86 9.76 5.89 30.49
N ALA A 87 9.07 7.02 30.61
CA ALA A 87 8.61 7.78 29.46
C ALA A 87 9.80 8.31 28.63
N TYR A 88 10.86 8.72 29.33
CA TYR A 88 12.12 9.11 28.73
C TYR A 88 12.79 7.92 28.02
N ALA A 89 12.84 6.73 28.65
CA ALA A 89 13.42 5.53 28.03
C ALA A 89 12.66 5.08 26.79
N LEU A 90 11.34 5.23 26.76
CA LEU A 90 10.50 4.93 25.59
C LEU A 90 10.76 5.94 24.47
N GLY A 91 10.82 7.23 24.78
CA GLY A 91 11.17 8.27 23.83
C GLY A 91 12.58 8.10 23.27
N LEU A 92 13.56 7.81 24.13
CA LEU A 92 14.93 7.49 23.77
C LEU A 92 14.99 6.33 22.77
N ARG A 93 14.27 5.24 23.05
CA ARG A 93 14.23 4.05 22.18
C ARG A 93 13.62 4.38 20.81
N ALA A 94 12.50 5.12 20.79
CA ALA A 94 11.87 5.56 19.55
C ALA A 94 12.81 6.46 18.74
N GLY A 95 13.47 7.44 19.38
CA GLY A 95 14.45 8.32 18.73
C GLY A 95 15.65 7.58 18.17
N LEU A 96 16.20 6.61 18.92
CA LEU A 96 17.29 5.75 18.42
C LEU A 96 16.85 4.90 17.23
N GLY A 97 15.60 4.37 17.24
CA GLY A 97 15.04 3.63 16.13
C GLY A 97 14.93 4.48 14.87
N LEU A 98 14.39 5.69 14.98
CA LEU A 98 14.29 6.62 13.84
C LEU A 98 15.67 7.08 13.34
N LYS A 99 16.64 7.29 14.24
CA LYS A 99 18.02 7.64 13.86
C LYS A 99 18.70 6.51 13.09
N ALA A 100 18.41 5.25 13.43
CA ALA A 100 18.98 4.08 12.73
C ALA A 100 18.37 3.87 11.34
N ASP A 101 17.15 4.36 11.11
CA ASP A 101 16.46 4.22 9.84
C ASP A 101 16.74 5.42 8.90
N THR A 102 17.75 5.25 8.07
CA THR A 102 18.16 6.30 7.11
C THR A 102 17.48 6.18 5.75
N LEU A 103 16.81 5.07 5.48
CA LEU A 103 16.10 4.85 4.21
C LEU A 103 14.71 5.47 4.23
N SER A 104 13.97 5.31 5.31
CA SER A 104 12.61 5.85 5.43
C SER A 104 12.60 7.37 5.61
N ASN A 105 13.64 7.94 6.24
CA ASN A 105 13.74 9.39 6.51
C ASN A 105 12.45 9.96 7.13
N ILE A 106 11.95 9.27 8.18
CA ILE A 106 10.74 9.66 8.88
C ILE A 106 10.95 11.02 9.55
N ASN A 107 9.98 11.93 9.36
CA ASN A 107 9.98 13.23 10.00
C ASN A 107 9.65 13.09 11.49
N ALA A 108 10.65 13.33 12.34
CA ALA A 108 10.54 13.19 13.79
C ALA A 108 9.52 14.14 14.42
N ASP A 109 9.38 15.36 13.89
CA ASP A 109 8.45 16.35 14.42
C ASP A 109 6.99 15.96 14.12
N VAL A 110 6.72 15.43 12.93
CA VAL A 110 5.39 14.91 12.55
C VAL A 110 5.04 13.67 13.37
N PHE A 111 6.00 12.75 13.58
CA PHE A 111 5.83 11.60 14.47
C PHE A 111 5.46 12.02 15.90
N LEU A 112 6.21 12.97 16.47
CA LEU A 112 5.91 13.51 17.80
C LEU A 112 4.57 14.24 17.88
N ALA A 113 4.17 14.92 16.79
CA ALA A 113 2.85 15.56 16.72
C ALA A 113 1.71 14.54 16.81
N GLY A 114 1.85 13.38 16.14
CA GLY A 114 0.87 12.27 16.25
C GLY A 114 0.75 11.76 17.68
N ILE A 115 1.88 11.52 18.37
CA ILE A 115 1.89 11.11 19.78
C ILE A 115 1.22 12.15 20.68
N ARG A 116 1.53 13.43 20.48
CA ARG A 116 0.96 14.53 21.27
C ARG A 116 -0.55 14.59 21.12
N GLU A 117 -1.05 14.60 19.90
CA GLU A 117 -2.50 14.69 19.66
C GLU A 117 -3.26 13.52 20.27
N ARG A 118 -2.71 12.32 20.20
CA ARG A 118 -3.35 11.16 20.82
C ARG A 118 -3.29 11.20 22.34
N ALA A 119 -2.18 11.64 22.94
CA ALA A 119 -2.08 11.87 24.39
C ALA A 119 -3.09 12.92 24.88
N GLU A 120 -3.42 13.91 24.06
CA GLU A 120 -4.48 14.90 24.30
C GLU A 120 -5.90 14.35 24.01
N LYS A 121 -6.04 13.05 23.71
CA LYS A 121 -7.30 12.35 23.40
C LYS A 121 -8.03 12.89 22.16
N LYS A 122 -7.31 13.44 21.21
CA LYS A 122 -7.86 13.82 19.90
C LYS A 122 -8.04 12.58 19.00
N ASP A 123 -8.93 12.68 18.05
CA ASP A 123 -9.09 11.67 17.00
C ASP A 123 -7.98 11.79 15.94
N SER A 124 -7.67 10.70 15.26
CA SER A 124 -6.70 10.72 14.17
C SER A 124 -7.13 11.63 13.04
N ARG A 125 -6.21 12.45 12.53
CA ARG A 125 -6.44 13.32 11.35
C ARG A 125 -6.40 12.55 10.04
N VAL A 126 -5.92 11.31 10.04
CA VAL A 126 -5.76 10.48 8.85
C VAL A 126 -6.70 9.29 8.89
N THR A 127 -7.26 8.92 7.74
CA THR A 127 -8.10 7.75 7.60
C THR A 127 -7.27 6.50 7.28
N PRO A 128 -7.77 5.29 7.58
CA PRO A 128 -7.10 4.05 7.20
C PRO A 128 -6.79 3.95 5.69
N GLU A 129 -7.66 4.49 4.83
CA GLU A 129 -7.46 4.52 3.38
C GLU A 129 -6.30 5.44 2.99
N GLN A 130 -6.19 6.61 3.62
CA GLN A 130 -5.05 7.52 3.41
C GLN A 130 -3.75 6.87 3.86
N VAL A 131 -3.74 6.17 4.99
CA VAL A 131 -2.58 5.43 5.49
C VAL A 131 -2.18 4.32 4.51
N ALA A 132 -3.12 3.54 4.00
CA ALA A 132 -2.83 2.47 3.03
C ALA A 132 -2.21 3.03 1.74
N THR A 133 -2.78 4.13 1.22
CA THR A 133 -2.27 4.80 0.02
C THR A 133 -0.87 5.37 0.24
N ALA A 134 -0.65 6.04 1.37
CA ALA A 134 0.65 6.59 1.72
C ALA A 134 1.71 5.48 1.95
N SER A 135 1.30 4.34 2.55
CA SER A 135 2.20 3.20 2.76
C SER A 135 2.73 2.64 1.46
N ALA A 136 1.88 2.47 0.44
CA ALA A 136 2.31 2.01 -0.87
C ALA A 136 3.30 2.99 -1.52
N ALA A 137 2.97 4.29 -1.54
CA ALA A 137 3.85 5.32 -2.10
C ALA A 137 5.19 5.45 -1.35
N PHE A 138 5.16 5.25 -0.03
CA PHE A 138 6.35 5.30 0.81
C PHE A 138 7.28 4.10 0.59
N GLN A 139 6.72 2.89 0.46
CA GLN A 139 7.50 1.69 0.14
C GLN A 139 8.27 1.87 -1.17
N ASP A 140 7.63 2.39 -2.22
CA ASP A 140 8.29 2.71 -3.48
C ASP A 140 9.46 3.70 -3.26
N THR A 141 9.24 4.73 -2.45
CA THR A 141 10.26 5.73 -2.14
C THR A 141 11.47 5.13 -1.43
N VAL A 142 11.24 4.27 -0.42
CA VAL A 142 12.31 3.58 0.32
C VAL A 142 13.11 2.65 -0.61
N GLN A 143 12.43 1.88 -1.45
CA GLN A 143 13.09 1.00 -2.41
C GLN A 143 13.97 1.78 -3.40
N VAL A 144 13.48 2.91 -3.92
CA VAL A 144 14.27 3.76 -4.82
C VAL A 144 15.46 4.40 -4.12
N ARG A 145 15.31 4.79 -2.84
CA ARG A 145 16.48 5.28 -2.04
C ARG A 145 17.53 4.20 -1.87
N GLY A 146 17.13 2.97 -1.51
CA GLY A 146 18.02 1.82 -1.42
C GLY A 146 18.74 1.54 -2.74
N LEU A 147 18.01 1.56 -3.85
CA LEU A 147 18.58 1.37 -5.18
C LEU A 147 19.58 2.47 -5.54
N ARG A 148 19.32 3.73 -5.18
CA ARG A 148 20.27 4.84 -5.39
C ARG A 148 21.55 4.67 -4.60
N GLN A 149 21.48 4.17 -3.37
CA GLN A 149 22.68 3.87 -2.58
C GLN A 149 23.51 2.74 -3.22
N GLN A 150 22.84 1.67 -3.67
CA GLN A 150 23.50 0.56 -4.37
C GLN A 150 24.14 1.01 -5.70
N ALA A 151 23.49 1.89 -6.43
CA ALA A 151 23.96 2.41 -7.71
C ALA A 151 25.28 3.20 -7.62
N ALA A 152 25.68 3.61 -6.41
CA ALA A 152 27.00 4.25 -6.21
C ALA A 152 28.18 3.25 -6.47
N THR A 153 27.94 1.96 -6.31
CA THR A 153 28.98 0.91 -6.45
C THR A 153 28.58 -0.25 -7.37
N ASP A 154 27.30 -0.35 -7.73
CA ASP A 154 26.77 -1.45 -8.56
C ASP A 154 26.26 -0.94 -9.92
N PRO A 155 26.92 -1.31 -11.04
CA PRO A 155 26.47 -0.93 -12.38
C PRO A 155 25.06 -1.44 -12.74
N ALA A 156 24.63 -2.58 -12.18
CA ALA A 156 23.29 -3.12 -12.44
C ALA A 156 22.22 -2.22 -11.80
N ALA A 157 22.43 -1.78 -10.57
CA ALA A 157 21.54 -0.82 -9.89
C ALA A 157 21.52 0.53 -10.62
N GLN A 158 22.67 0.99 -11.15
CA GLN A 158 22.74 2.20 -11.97
C GLN A 158 21.92 2.06 -13.26
N ALA A 159 22.03 0.94 -13.96
CA ALA A 159 21.25 0.65 -15.16
C ALA A 159 19.72 0.61 -14.84
N GLN A 160 19.35 0.03 -13.72
CA GLN A 160 17.96 -0.02 -13.26
C GLN A 160 17.40 1.39 -13.00
N LEU A 161 18.14 2.27 -12.32
CA LEU A 161 17.74 3.67 -12.11
C LEU A 161 17.57 4.43 -13.42
N ALA A 162 18.50 4.24 -14.37
CA ALA A 162 18.42 4.87 -15.69
C ALA A 162 17.16 4.40 -16.45
N ALA A 163 16.86 3.10 -16.39
CA ALA A 163 15.63 2.53 -16.97
C ALA A 163 14.37 3.13 -16.33
N MET A 164 14.33 3.28 -15.00
CA MET A 164 13.22 3.90 -14.29
C MET A 164 12.96 5.33 -14.76
N GLN A 165 14.00 6.14 -14.94
CA GLN A 165 13.90 7.53 -15.43
C GLN A 165 13.41 7.58 -16.88
N THR A 166 13.95 6.72 -17.74
CA THR A 166 13.55 6.64 -19.14
C THR A 166 12.09 6.24 -19.28
N ASN A 167 11.66 5.25 -18.52
CA ASN A 167 10.26 4.78 -18.53
C ASN A 167 9.30 5.85 -17.98
N ALA A 168 9.69 6.58 -16.93
CA ALA A 168 8.89 7.68 -16.40
C ALA A 168 8.64 8.77 -17.45
N ALA A 169 9.69 9.19 -18.18
CA ALA A 169 9.56 10.16 -19.26
C ALA A 169 8.69 9.64 -20.42
N ALA A 170 8.86 8.36 -20.78
CA ALA A 170 8.04 7.70 -21.79
C ALA A 170 6.56 7.60 -21.36
N ALA A 171 6.30 7.24 -20.10
CA ALA A 171 4.95 7.19 -19.55
C ALA A 171 4.25 8.55 -19.56
N GLN A 172 4.96 9.61 -19.13
CA GLN A 172 4.44 10.98 -19.20
C GLN A 172 4.09 11.42 -20.64
N THR A 173 4.98 11.14 -21.57
CA THR A 173 4.78 11.47 -23.00
C THR A 173 3.58 10.72 -23.57
N PHE A 174 3.49 9.41 -23.28
CA PHE A 174 2.38 8.56 -23.70
C PHE A 174 1.05 9.07 -23.16
N LEU A 175 0.95 9.27 -21.84
CA LEU A 175 -0.29 9.74 -21.18
C LEU A 175 -0.68 11.15 -21.64
N ALA A 176 0.28 12.06 -21.86
CA ALA A 176 0.00 13.38 -22.42
C ALA A 176 -0.54 13.28 -23.86
N GLY A 177 -0.03 12.35 -24.65
CA GLY A 177 -0.56 12.04 -25.99
C GLY A 177 -1.99 11.49 -25.94
N VAL A 178 -2.26 10.55 -25.03
CA VAL A 178 -3.59 9.96 -24.83
C VAL A 178 -4.60 11.03 -24.39
N ALA A 179 -4.25 11.88 -23.43
CA ALA A 179 -5.14 12.92 -22.90
C ALA A 179 -5.62 13.92 -23.97
N ARG A 180 -4.92 14.02 -25.09
CA ARG A 180 -5.31 14.89 -26.23
C ARG A 180 -6.22 14.19 -27.24
N ARG A 181 -6.45 12.89 -27.10
CA ARG A 181 -7.31 12.14 -28.01
C ARG A 181 -8.78 12.53 -27.81
N PRO A 182 -9.56 12.67 -28.90
CA PRO A 182 -10.99 12.95 -28.76
C PRO A 182 -11.72 11.90 -27.92
N GLY A 183 -12.61 12.34 -27.04
CA GLY A 183 -13.44 11.44 -26.21
C GLY A 183 -12.73 10.86 -24.98
N VAL A 184 -11.43 11.14 -24.76
CA VAL A 184 -10.73 10.75 -23.53
C VAL A 184 -11.10 11.70 -22.41
N GLN A 185 -11.45 11.12 -21.27
CA GLN A 185 -11.77 11.81 -20.03
C GLN A 185 -10.69 11.51 -18.98
N ARG A 186 -10.58 12.37 -17.95
CA ARG A 186 -9.64 12.23 -16.86
C ARG A 186 -10.35 12.30 -15.51
N THR A 187 -10.02 11.42 -14.61
CA THR A 187 -10.49 11.46 -13.21
C THR A 187 -9.60 12.35 -12.34
N ALA A 188 -10.04 12.62 -11.11
CA ALA A 188 -9.25 13.37 -10.12
C ALA A 188 -7.93 12.66 -9.74
N SER A 189 -7.91 11.32 -9.73
CA SER A 189 -6.72 10.51 -9.48
C SER A 189 -5.68 10.54 -10.62
N GLY A 190 -6.09 11.01 -11.82
CA GLY A 190 -5.25 11.05 -13.00
C GLY A 190 -5.46 9.89 -13.97
N LEU A 191 -6.36 8.94 -13.67
CA LEU A 191 -6.78 7.91 -14.60
C LEU A 191 -7.36 8.53 -15.87
N LEU A 192 -6.93 8.07 -17.05
CA LEU A 192 -7.53 8.45 -18.33
C LEU A 192 -8.43 7.32 -18.83
N TYR A 193 -9.55 7.66 -19.43
CA TYR A 193 -10.47 6.63 -19.96
C TYR A 193 -11.32 7.12 -21.13
N THR A 194 -11.81 6.16 -21.90
CA THR A 194 -12.88 6.37 -22.89
C THR A 194 -13.84 5.19 -22.87
N VAL A 195 -15.13 5.46 -23.01
CA VAL A 195 -16.18 4.44 -23.10
C VAL A 195 -16.42 4.12 -24.56
N THR A 196 -16.20 2.86 -24.95
CA THR A 196 -16.42 2.39 -26.32
C THR A 196 -17.84 1.85 -26.48
N THR A 197 -18.32 1.10 -25.48
CA THR A 197 -19.69 0.58 -25.45
C THR A 197 -20.28 0.88 -24.08
N PRO A 198 -21.40 1.59 -24.00
CA PRO A 198 -22.03 1.86 -22.71
C PRO A 198 -22.68 0.60 -22.15
N GLY A 199 -22.61 0.44 -20.82
CA GLY A 199 -23.28 -0.63 -20.07
C GLY A 199 -24.57 -0.15 -19.39
N GLN A 200 -25.26 -1.09 -18.73
CA GLN A 200 -26.50 -0.83 -18.00
C GLN A 200 -26.47 -1.50 -16.60
N GLY A 201 -27.23 -0.96 -15.65
CA GLY A 201 -27.31 -1.48 -14.31
C GLY A 201 -26.45 -0.74 -13.30
N ALA A 202 -26.25 -1.36 -12.13
CA ALA A 202 -25.43 -0.81 -11.05
C ALA A 202 -23.95 -1.05 -11.28
N SER A 203 -23.13 -0.08 -10.94
CA SER A 203 -21.68 -0.23 -10.91
C SER A 203 -21.25 -1.07 -9.69
N PRO A 204 -20.16 -1.85 -9.77
CA PRO A 204 -19.67 -2.62 -8.65
C PRO A 204 -19.09 -1.72 -7.55
N THR A 205 -19.16 -2.22 -6.33
CA THR A 205 -18.48 -1.67 -5.15
C THR A 205 -17.12 -2.34 -4.98
N GLU A 206 -16.30 -1.82 -4.06
CA GLU A 206 -14.97 -2.36 -3.78
C GLU A 206 -14.99 -3.81 -3.25
N THR A 207 -16.06 -4.18 -2.55
CA THR A 207 -16.24 -5.53 -1.96
C THR A 207 -16.83 -6.55 -2.94
N ASP A 208 -17.29 -6.12 -4.10
CA ASP A 208 -17.92 -7.00 -5.08
C ASP A 208 -16.91 -7.82 -5.88
N GLN A 209 -17.41 -8.88 -6.51
CA GLN A 209 -16.70 -9.64 -7.51
C GLN A 209 -17.23 -9.29 -8.91
N VAL A 210 -16.33 -9.23 -9.86
CA VAL A 210 -16.68 -8.92 -11.25
C VAL A 210 -16.18 -10.00 -12.20
N ALA A 211 -17.00 -10.34 -13.19
CA ALA A 211 -16.58 -11.13 -14.33
C ALA A 211 -16.22 -10.18 -15.46
N ILE A 212 -14.98 -10.21 -15.93
CA ILE A 212 -14.46 -9.30 -16.95
C ILE A 212 -13.71 -10.04 -18.06
N ARG A 213 -13.64 -9.40 -19.23
CA ARG A 213 -12.61 -9.66 -20.24
C ARG A 213 -11.72 -8.46 -20.32
N TYR A 214 -10.42 -8.69 -20.44
CA TYR A 214 -9.48 -7.58 -20.56
C TYR A 214 -8.26 -7.94 -21.42
N ILE A 215 -7.61 -6.90 -21.90
CA ILE A 215 -6.29 -6.94 -22.53
C ILE A 215 -5.48 -5.81 -21.93
N GLY A 216 -4.33 -6.14 -21.33
CA GLY A 216 -3.38 -5.20 -20.75
C GLY A 216 -2.16 -5.02 -21.65
N LYS A 217 -1.81 -3.76 -21.95
CA LYS A 217 -0.69 -3.39 -22.80
C LYS A 217 0.21 -2.36 -22.14
N LEU A 218 1.50 -2.44 -22.44
CA LEU A 218 2.45 -1.37 -22.19
C LEU A 218 2.24 -0.21 -23.17
N ALA A 219 2.88 0.92 -22.91
CA ALA A 219 2.80 2.13 -23.76
C ALA A 219 3.29 1.90 -25.21
N ASP A 220 4.15 0.92 -25.44
CA ASP A 220 4.65 0.52 -26.77
C ASP A 220 3.71 -0.44 -27.50
N GLY A 221 2.58 -0.84 -26.87
CA GLY A 221 1.60 -1.77 -27.43
C GLY A 221 1.88 -3.25 -27.10
N THR A 222 2.97 -3.57 -26.42
CA THR A 222 3.28 -4.93 -25.97
C THR A 222 2.19 -5.44 -25.02
N VAL A 223 1.54 -6.55 -25.35
CA VAL A 223 0.57 -7.21 -24.46
C VAL A 223 1.34 -7.94 -23.36
N PHE A 224 1.11 -7.57 -22.10
CA PHE A 224 1.73 -8.22 -20.95
C PHE A 224 0.79 -9.17 -20.22
N ASP A 225 -0.54 -8.94 -20.35
CA ASP A 225 -1.56 -9.77 -19.70
C ASP A 225 -2.89 -9.66 -20.46
N GLN A 226 -3.68 -10.74 -20.45
CA GLN A 226 -5.03 -10.76 -21.02
C GLN A 226 -5.85 -11.90 -20.43
N SER A 227 -7.17 -11.73 -20.41
CA SER A 227 -8.09 -12.82 -20.08
C SER A 227 -8.01 -13.94 -21.13
N PRO A 228 -8.22 -15.22 -20.76
CA PRO A 228 -8.32 -16.32 -21.71
C PRO A 228 -9.33 -16.04 -22.84
N ALA A 229 -9.05 -16.54 -24.05
CA ALA A 229 -9.92 -16.36 -25.18
C ALA A 229 -11.29 -17.02 -24.92
N GLY A 230 -12.35 -16.23 -24.96
CA GLY A 230 -13.74 -16.72 -24.82
C GLY A 230 -14.33 -16.60 -23.43
N ASP A 231 -13.59 -16.87 -22.37
CA ASP A 231 -14.12 -16.90 -21.01
C ASP A 231 -13.77 -15.65 -20.21
N PRO A 232 -14.73 -15.05 -19.47
CA PRO A 232 -14.43 -13.97 -18.54
C PRO A 232 -13.71 -14.52 -17.30
N VAL A 233 -12.78 -13.73 -16.77
CA VAL A 233 -12.16 -14.02 -15.47
C VAL A 233 -12.93 -13.33 -14.35
N THR A 234 -13.09 -14.02 -13.24
CA THR A 234 -13.74 -13.46 -12.04
C THR A 234 -12.68 -13.02 -11.06
N LEU A 235 -12.76 -11.76 -10.60
CA LEU A 235 -11.84 -11.20 -9.61
C LEU A 235 -12.56 -10.24 -8.66
N PRO A 236 -12.06 -10.11 -7.40
CA PRO A 236 -12.52 -9.11 -6.46
C PRO A 236 -12.09 -7.71 -6.91
N VAL A 237 -13.00 -6.74 -6.86
CA VAL A 237 -12.71 -5.34 -7.26
C VAL A 237 -11.60 -4.72 -6.43
N GLY A 238 -11.54 -5.02 -5.13
CA GLY A 238 -10.51 -4.50 -4.23
C GLY A 238 -9.15 -5.23 -4.29
N ALA A 239 -9.01 -6.30 -5.10
CA ALA A 239 -7.77 -7.11 -5.16
C ALA A 239 -6.87 -6.78 -6.37
N VAL A 240 -7.23 -5.78 -7.16
CA VAL A 240 -6.47 -5.32 -8.34
C VAL A 240 -5.78 -3.99 -8.06
N VAL A 241 -4.88 -3.57 -8.96
CA VAL A 241 -4.20 -2.28 -8.82
C VAL A 241 -5.19 -1.11 -8.73
N PRO A 242 -4.87 -0.04 -7.98
CA PRO A 242 -5.82 1.02 -7.65
C PRO A 242 -6.57 1.62 -8.84
N GLY A 243 -5.86 1.91 -9.94
CA GLY A 243 -6.49 2.49 -11.13
C GLY A 243 -7.42 1.51 -11.87
N PHE A 244 -7.14 0.21 -11.80
CA PHE A 244 -8.04 -0.79 -12.37
C PHE A 244 -9.30 -0.96 -11.53
N SER A 245 -9.17 -0.96 -10.18
CA SER A 245 -10.30 -0.95 -9.25
C SER A 245 -11.17 0.30 -9.43
N GLU A 246 -10.57 1.48 -9.55
CA GLU A 246 -11.28 2.73 -9.84
C GLU A 246 -12.06 2.63 -11.16
N ALA A 247 -11.42 2.11 -12.22
CA ALA A 247 -12.08 1.93 -13.50
C ALA A 247 -13.31 1.00 -13.42
N LEU A 248 -13.18 -0.13 -12.72
CA LEU A 248 -14.27 -1.09 -12.53
C LEU A 248 -15.45 -0.47 -11.79
N ARG A 249 -15.18 0.28 -10.72
CA ARG A 249 -16.23 0.97 -9.93
C ARG A 249 -17.00 2.05 -10.71
N MET A 250 -16.43 2.53 -11.81
CA MET A 250 -17.12 3.46 -12.71
C MET A 250 -17.85 2.77 -13.87
N MET A 251 -17.63 1.46 -14.08
CA MET A 251 -18.25 0.69 -15.17
C MET A 251 -19.59 0.10 -14.78
N LYS A 252 -20.39 -0.24 -15.80
CA LYS A 252 -21.66 -0.96 -15.65
C LYS A 252 -21.60 -2.28 -16.42
N PRO A 253 -22.36 -3.32 -16.05
CA PRO A 253 -22.45 -4.56 -16.81
C PRO A 253 -22.74 -4.31 -18.29
N GLY A 254 -22.02 -5.01 -19.18
CA GLY A 254 -22.04 -4.84 -20.63
C GLY A 254 -21.17 -3.71 -21.16
N GLU A 255 -20.57 -2.90 -20.30
CA GLU A 255 -19.71 -1.79 -20.73
C GLU A 255 -18.36 -2.30 -21.23
N THR A 256 -17.87 -1.68 -22.32
CA THR A 256 -16.47 -1.79 -22.76
C THR A 256 -15.81 -0.43 -22.65
N ARG A 257 -14.69 -0.38 -21.94
CA ARG A 257 -13.93 0.82 -21.67
C ARG A 257 -12.44 0.58 -21.95
N THR A 258 -11.77 1.59 -22.49
CA THR A 258 -10.30 1.65 -22.50
C THR A 258 -9.86 2.61 -21.44
N VAL A 259 -8.90 2.18 -20.60
CA VAL A 259 -8.32 3.00 -19.52
C VAL A 259 -6.81 3.05 -19.67
N TRP A 260 -6.22 4.18 -19.29
CA TRP A 260 -4.78 4.38 -19.26
C TRP A 260 -4.39 4.81 -17.85
N LEU A 261 -3.59 3.97 -17.23
CA LEU A 261 -3.16 4.11 -15.84
C LEU A 261 -1.77 4.75 -15.80
N PRO A 262 -1.61 5.86 -15.08
CA PRO A 262 -0.27 6.31 -14.72
C PRO A 262 0.40 5.28 -13.78
N PRO A 263 1.74 5.27 -13.70
CA PRO A 263 2.47 4.33 -12.85
C PRO A 263 1.98 4.29 -11.40
N SER A 264 1.65 5.45 -10.81
CA SER A 264 1.13 5.57 -9.44
C SER A 264 -0.21 4.88 -9.18
N LEU A 265 -1.00 4.62 -10.20
CA LEU A 265 -2.27 3.88 -10.14
C LEU A 265 -2.14 2.42 -10.59
N ALA A 266 -0.91 1.97 -10.90
CA ALA A 266 -0.60 0.64 -11.39
C ALA A 266 0.49 -0.02 -10.54
N TYR A 267 1.65 -0.34 -11.10
CA TYR A 267 2.73 -1.06 -10.41
C TYR A 267 3.88 -0.15 -9.96
N GLY A 268 3.66 1.15 -9.90
CA GLY A 268 4.56 2.12 -9.28
C GLY A 268 5.93 2.25 -9.94
N MET A 269 6.88 2.72 -9.12
CA MET A 269 8.25 2.98 -9.55
C MET A 269 9.07 1.70 -9.78
N MET A 270 8.66 0.57 -9.20
CA MET A 270 9.42 -0.68 -9.31
C MET A 270 8.91 -1.60 -10.42
N GLY A 271 7.67 -1.42 -10.89
CA GLY A 271 7.04 -2.31 -11.85
C GLY A 271 6.62 -3.65 -11.22
N ALA A 272 6.45 -4.68 -12.02
CA ALA A 272 6.16 -6.03 -11.56
C ALA A 272 7.03 -7.07 -12.30
N PRO A 273 7.57 -8.08 -11.59
CA PRO A 273 8.29 -9.16 -12.23
C PRO A 273 7.35 -9.96 -13.14
N ALA A 274 7.91 -10.55 -14.18
CA ALA A 274 7.17 -11.52 -14.99
C ALA A 274 6.72 -12.69 -14.11
N PRO A 275 5.50 -13.23 -14.31
CA PRO A 275 5.11 -14.47 -13.67
C PRO A 275 6.12 -15.58 -14.00
N PRO A 276 6.40 -16.51 -13.05
CA PRO A 276 7.32 -17.61 -13.33
C PRO A 276 6.79 -18.46 -14.49
N GLY A 277 7.69 -18.77 -15.44
CA GLY A 277 7.41 -19.72 -16.51
C GLY A 277 7.20 -21.15 -15.95
N PRO A 278 6.75 -22.10 -16.80
CA PRO A 278 6.54 -23.49 -16.38
C PRO A 278 7.81 -24.19 -15.86
N ASP A 279 8.97 -23.68 -16.19
CA ASP A 279 10.30 -24.13 -15.80
C ASP A 279 10.87 -23.41 -14.56
N GLY A 280 10.07 -22.52 -13.93
CA GLY A 280 10.49 -21.72 -12.78
C GLY A 280 11.44 -20.56 -13.11
N GLN A 281 11.74 -20.33 -14.38
CA GLN A 281 12.49 -19.16 -14.83
C GLN A 281 11.56 -17.93 -14.94
N PRO A 282 12.09 -16.69 -14.84
CA PRO A 282 11.27 -15.50 -15.10
C PRO A 282 10.63 -15.60 -16.49
N GLY A 283 9.29 -15.57 -16.52
CA GLY A 283 8.53 -15.62 -17.76
C GLY A 283 8.69 -14.34 -18.60
N ALA A 284 8.20 -14.36 -19.82
CA ALA A 284 8.03 -13.13 -20.60
C ALA A 284 6.80 -12.36 -20.08
N GLY A 285 6.84 -11.02 -20.09
CA GLY A 285 5.68 -10.19 -19.77
C GLY A 285 5.74 -9.44 -18.45
N GLY A 286 6.92 -9.29 -17.83
CA GLY A 286 7.10 -8.37 -16.68
C GLY A 286 6.76 -6.93 -17.05
N ILE A 287 6.31 -6.16 -16.07
CA ILE A 287 5.99 -4.74 -16.24
C ILE A 287 7.21 -3.93 -15.79
N PRO A 288 7.86 -3.20 -16.72
CA PRO A 288 9.03 -2.40 -16.38
C PRO A 288 8.70 -1.31 -15.34
N PRO A 289 9.70 -0.86 -14.57
CA PRO A 289 9.55 0.25 -13.64
C PRO A 289 8.94 1.49 -14.30
N ASN A 290 8.09 2.23 -13.58
CA ASN A 290 7.45 3.46 -14.06
C ASN A 290 6.66 3.33 -15.37
N SER A 291 6.10 2.16 -15.66
CA SER A 291 5.32 1.95 -16.89
C SER A 291 3.90 2.51 -16.77
N ALA A 292 3.49 3.29 -17.77
CA ALA A 292 2.08 3.55 -18.00
C ALA A 292 1.43 2.33 -18.67
N LEU A 293 0.23 1.99 -18.26
CA LEU A 293 -0.50 0.82 -18.75
C LEU A 293 -1.78 1.22 -19.49
N GLU A 294 -2.10 0.49 -20.54
CA GLU A 294 -3.39 0.56 -21.23
C GLU A 294 -4.15 -0.74 -20.97
N PHE A 295 -5.40 -0.64 -20.56
CA PHE A 295 -6.31 -1.77 -20.48
C PHE A 295 -7.57 -1.52 -21.30
N GLN A 296 -7.93 -2.49 -22.11
CA GLN A 296 -9.28 -2.58 -22.65
C GLN A 296 -10.05 -3.58 -21.79
N ILE A 297 -11.14 -3.12 -21.17
CA ILE A 297 -11.91 -3.89 -20.19
C ILE A 297 -13.35 -3.99 -20.69
N THR A 298 -13.92 -5.20 -20.69
CA THR A 298 -15.35 -5.43 -20.83
C THR A 298 -15.88 -6.03 -19.53
N LEU A 299 -16.75 -5.29 -18.84
CA LEU A 299 -17.43 -5.77 -17.64
C LEU A 299 -18.62 -6.64 -18.03
N VAL A 300 -18.54 -7.94 -17.79
CA VAL A 300 -19.58 -8.91 -18.17
C VAL A 300 -20.70 -8.95 -17.13
N SER A 301 -20.35 -9.13 -15.86
CA SER A 301 -21.31 -9.17 -14.75
C SER A 301 -20.68 -8.72 -13.44
N VAL A 302 -21.57 -8.39 -12.49
CA VAL A 302 -21.22 -8.06 -11.10
C VAL A 302 -21.91 -9.06 -10.19
N ALA A 303 -21.18 -9.62 -9.25
CA ALA A 303 -21.70 -10.45 -8.17
C ALA A 303 -21.38 -9.79 -6.83
N ALA A 304 -22.36 -9.71 -5.95
CA ALA A 304 -22.14 -9.17 -4.61
C ALA A 304 -21.03 -9.96 -3.93
N GLY A 305 -20.04 -9.25 -3.39
CA GLY A 305 -18.99 -9.85 -2.59
C GLY A 305 -19.59 -10.49 -1.35
N GLN A 306 -19.12 -11.67 -0.99
CA GLN A 306 -19.47 -12.22 0.32
C GLN A 306 -18.78 -11.35 1.38
N PRO A 307 -19.46 -10.98 2.47
CA PRO A 307 -18.81 -10.33 3.60
C PRO A 307 -17.60 -11.17 4.01
N GLN A 308 -16.42 -10.61 3.93
CA GLN A 308 -15.24 -11.28 4.51
C GLN A 308 -15.48 -11.32 6.02
N MET A 309 -15.78 -12.51 6.54
CA MET A 309 -15.76 -12.72 7.98
C MET A 309 -14.32 -12.50 8.47
N PRO A 310 -14.12 -11.72 9.54
CA PRO A 310 -12.80 -11.52 10.13
C PRO A 310 -12.14 -12.88 10.39
N PRO A 311 -10.84 -13.04 10.13
CA PRO A 311 -10.15 -14.29 10.46
C PRO A 311 -10.23 -14.52 11.96
N GLY A 312 -11.02 -15.51 12.39
CA GLY A 312 -11.23 -15.86 13.81
C GLY A 312 -12.65 -16.23 14.21
N MET A 313 -13.68 -15.98 13.41
CA MET A 313 -15.04 -16.47 13.69
C MET A 313 -15.29 -17.79 12.96
N PHE A 314 -14.72 -18.87 13.45
CA PHE A 314 -15.28 -20.18 13.21
C PHE A 314 -16.56 -20.31 14.03
N ALA A 315 -17.71 -20.41 13.35
CA ALA A 315 -18.94 -20.77 14.03
C ALA A 315 -18.78 -22.18 14.66
N PRO A 316 -18.94 -22.34 15.99
CA PRO A 316 -18.94 -23.66 16.59
C PRO A 316 -20.30 -24.31 16.29
N GLY A 317 -20.36 -25.29 15.41
CA GLY A 317 -21.57 -26.09 15.27
C GLY A 317 -21.94 -26.49 13.84
N GLY A 318 -21.20 -27.39 13.28
CA GLY A 318 -21.57 -28.18 12.12
C GLY A 318 -20.85 -29.51 12.21
N ALA A 319 -21.35 -30.42 13.03
CA ALA A 319 -20.86 -31.79 13.07
C ALA A 319 -21.07 -32.48 11.71
N PRO A 320 -20.07 -33.18 11.15
CA PRO A 320 -20.29 -33.98 9.94
C PRO A 320 -21.29 -35.08 10.23
N GLY A 321 -22.40 -35.06 9.47
CA GLY A 321 -23.43 -36.07 9.53
C GLY A 321 -22.84 -37.46 9.29
N GLN A 322 -23.00 -38.33 10.28
CA GLN A 322 -22.73 -39.76 10.17
C GLN A 322 -23.65 -40.35 9.12
N GLY A 323 -23.06 -40.90 8.06
CA GLY A 323 -23.77 -41.68 7.07
C GLY A 323 -24.40 -42.93 7.71
N ALA A 324 -25.70 -43.07 7.58
CA ALA A 324 -26.42 -44.25 7.99
C ALA A 324 -26.00 -45.50 7.16
N PRO A 325 -25.81 -46.66 7.76
CA PRO A 325 -25.50 -47.89 7.04
C PRO A 325 -26.72 -48.37 6.24
N GLY A 326 -26.54 -48.58 4.94
CA GLY A 326 -27.55 -49.16 4.07
C GLY A 326 -27.96 -50.57 4.51
N GLN A 327 -29.27 -50.79 4.71
CA GLN A 327 -29.85 -52.07 4.88
C GLN A 327 -29.92 -52.80 3.54
N GLY A 328 -29.31 -53.98 3.47
CA GLY A 328 -29.37 -54.88 2.33
C GLY A 328 -30.78 -55.44 2.14
N ALA A 329 -31.24 -55.51 0.91
CA ALA A 329 -32.44 -56.26 0.52
C ALA A 329 -32.08 -57.75 0.26
N PRO A 330 -32.95 -58.69 0.62
CA PRO A 330 -32.69 -60.10 0.40
C PRO A 330 -32.98 -60.51 -1.05
N VAL A 331 -32.12 -61.35 -1.55
CA VAL A 331 -32.27 -62.08 -2.81
C VAL A 331 -33.32 -63.19 -2.67
N GLN A 332 -34.28 -63.25 -3.60
CA GLN A 332 -34.89 -64.49 -4.07
C GLN A 332 -34.76 -64.55 -5.60
#